data_c2bbf5376f5df529c2fa03030d9ff358
#
_entry.id   c2bbf5376f5df529c2fa03030d9ff358
#
_cell.length_a   1.000
_cell.length_b   1.000
_cell.length_c   1.000
_cell.angle_alpha   90.00
_cell.angle_beta   90.00
_cell.angle_gamma   90.00
#
_symmetry.space_group_name_H-M   'P 1'
#
loop_
_entity.id
_entity.type
_entity.pdbx_description
1 polymer ?
#
loop_
_entity_poly.entity_id
_entity_poly.type
_entity_poly.pdbx_seq_one_letter_code
_entity_poly.pdbx_strand_id
1 'polypeptide(L)'
;MVRKRRFVDIDVVNRLRQIGLSWKIIAEHPEVNVSRDVLLKWRKEVDFVEPKQSIDSDNLDKLVVDHTLCQPRRGEISIAAHVSCSGFKVSRQQLRDSIHRVDPEGVEERSRKRIKRAVYHSDGPHHCWHIDGNHKLIRWGIVIHGCIDGCTRNVIYLAARDSNRSTIVLEAFEDGVARYQIPMKVRSDFGGENILVAKYMIHHRGPQFKPFIAGKSTRNTRIERLWRDMRQHTIQAYIDLFYDFERNDMDLSNLLHIYTLQFLFLPRINADLHQFIEMWNNHKLSSESNRTPQQLLLHNNADSTALPAVIDDDGEDGPNDEGDEEPTSSESATAVLGDSVTCEPIECPLNVAQLLEFRHRIVPLSLADPFDTLAVKFIQSLHIINDIFYRAAV
;
A
#
# COMPACT_ATOMS: atom_id res chain seq x y z
N MET A 1 13.83 -5.60 50.67
CA MET A 1 14.11 -5.21 49.28
C MET A 1 12.87 -4.56 48.70
N VAL A 2 12.91 -3.23 48.48
CA VAL A 2 11.82 -2.46 47.85
C VAL A 2 11.87 -2.81 46.35
N ARG A 3 10.84 -3.50 45.81
CA ARG A 3 10.71 -3.75 44.37
C ARG A 3 10.62 -2.39 43.68
N LYS A 4 11.63 -2.02 42.84
CA LYS A 4 11.56 -0.84 41.98
C LYS A 4 10.26 -0.93 41.15
N ARG A 5 9.35 0.04 41.32
CA ARG A 5 8.21 0.20 40.43
C ARG A 5 8.76 0.36 39.00
N ARG A 6 8.41 -0.53 38.07
CA ARG A 6 8.73 -0.36 36.66
C ARG A 6 7.94 0.87 36.17
N PHE A 7 8.63 1.80 35.56
CA PHE A 7 8.02 2.95 34.92
C PHE A 7 7.31 2.49 33.64
N VAL A 8 6.04 2.85 33.50
CA VAL A 8 5.26 2.61 32.27
C VAL A 8 5.17 3.94 31.55
N ASP A 9 5.73 3.98 30.35
CA ASP A 9 5.73 5.17 29.52
C ASP A 9 4.36 5.37 28.87
N ILE A 10 3.76 6.54 29.10
CA ILE A 10 2.42 6.89 28.60
C ILE A 10 2.41 6.98 27.06
N ASP A 11 3.49 7.47 26.44
CA ASP A 11 3.59 7.65 25.00
C ASP A 11 3.68 6.31 24.28
N VAL A 12 4.40 5.34 24.86
CA VAL A 12 4.44 3.97 24.39
C VAL A 12 3.05 3.33 24.45
N VAL A 13 2.37 3.47 25.58
CA VAL A 13 1.01 2.92 25.75
C VAL A 13 0.02 3.60 24.79
N ASN A 14 0.08 4.90 24.62
CA ASN A 14 -0.74 5.64 23.66
C ASN A 14 -0.54 5.13 22.24
N ARG A 15 0.70 5.01 21.78
CA ARG A 15 1.03 4.49 20.47
C ARG A 15 0.45 3.07 20.27
N LEU A 16 0.65 2.18 21.22
CA LEU A 16 0.15 0.80 21.16
C LEU A 16 -1.38 0.72 21.21
N ARG A 17 -2.04 1.64 21.96
CA ARG A 17 -3.50 1.75 21.99
C ARG A 17 -4.07 2.33 20.71
N GLN A 18 -3.38 3.30 20.10
CA GLN A 18 -3.79 3.92 18.84
C GLN A 18 -3.88 2.90 17.70
N ILE A 19 -2.94 1.95 17.63
CA ILE A 19 -2.99 0.83 16.65
C ILE A 19 -3.96 -0.28 17.07
N GLY A 20 -4.64 -0.16 18.22
CA GLY A 20 -5.71 -1.06 18.64
C GLY A 20 -5.29 -2.31 19.41
N LEU A 21 -4.06 -2.37 19.93
CA LEU A 21 -3.63 -3.51 20.77
C LEU A 21 -4.44 -3.59 22.07
N SER A 22 -4.80 -4.81 22.46
CA SER A 22 -5.51 -5.05 23.73
C SER A 22 -4.60 -4.79 24.95
N TRP A 23 -5.18 -4.44 26.09
CA TRP A 23 -4.43 -4.22 27.33
C TRP A 23 -3.60 -5.45 27.76
N LYS A 24 -4.01 -6.67 27.39
CA LYS A 24 -3.26 -7.89 27.64
C LYS A 24 -1.96 -7.90 26.82
N ILE A 25 -2.06 -7.65 25.53
CA ILE A 25 -0.91 -7.64 24.60
C ILE A 25 0.05 -6.51 24.97
N ILE A 26 -0.47 -5.32 25.32
CA ILE A 26 0.35 -4.18 25.75
C ILE A 26 1.14 -4.51 27.03
N ALA A 27 0.54 -5.21 27.97
CA ALA A 27 1.22 -5.63 29.19
C ALA A 27 2.41 -6.56 28.91
N GLU A 28 2.26 -7.44 27.93
CA GLU A 28 3.28 -8.40 27.48
C GLU A 28 4.31 -7.76 26.53
N HIS A 29 4.03 -6.55 26.00
CA HIS A 29 4.92 -5.88 25.03
C HIS A 29 6.30 -5.54 25.65
N PRO A 30 7.43 -5.78 24.95
CA PRO A 30 8.78 -5.60 25.48
C PRO A 30 9.07 -4.24 26.08
N GLU A 31 8.54 -3.18 25.47
CA GLU A 31 8.72 -1.79 25.97
C GLU A 31 7.90 -1.51 27.23
N VAL A 32 6.88 -2.32 27.53
CA VAL A 32 6.03 -2.17 28.73
C VAL A 32 6.34 -3.23 29.77
N ASN A 33 6.31 -4.50 29.40
CA ASN A 33 6.72 -5.68 30.16
C ASN A 33 6.32 -5.63 31.65
N VAL A 34 5.03 -5.53 31.91
CA VAL A 34 4.42 -5.55 33.25
C VAL A 34 3.27 -6.53 33.30
N SER A 35 2.82 -6.92 34.49
CA SER A 35 1.59 -7.70 34.54
C SER A 35 0.36 -6.86 34.15
N ARG A 36 -0.66 -7.50 33.57
CA ARG A 36 -1.92 -6.84 33.19
C ARG A 36 -2.53 -6.04 34.35
N ASP A 37 -2.50 -6.59 35.57
CA ASP A 37 -3.09 -5.94 36.72
C ASP A 37 -2.33 -4.66 37.12
N VAL A 38 -1.00 -4.67 36.98
CA VAL A 38 -0.16 -3.48 37.18
C VAL A 38 -0.49 -2.43 36.14
N LEU A 39 -0.62 -2.81 34.86
CA LEU A 39 -0.97 -1.88 33.79
C LEU A 39 -2.37 -1.29 33.96
N LEU A 40 -3.35 -2.07 34.40
CA LEU A 40 -4.71 -1.60 34.67
C LEU A 40 -4.78 -0.66 35.89
N LYS A 41 -3.94 -0.87 36.93
CA LYS A 41 -3.79 0.07 38.05
C LYS A 41 -3.15 1.37 37.60
N TRP A 42 -2.04 1.28 36.86
CA TRP A 42 -1.37 2.44 36.27
C TRP A 42 -2.33 3.26 35.40
N ARG A 43 -3.15 2.61 34.56
CA ARG A 43 -4.16 3.28 33.73
C ARG A 43 -5.11 4.16 34.56
N LYS A 44 -5.53 3.70 35.72
CA LYS A 44 -6.40 4.45 36.64
C LYS A 44 -5.64 5.58 37.37
N GLU A 45 -4.38 5.33 37.74
CA GLU A 45 -3.53 6.31 38.44
C GLU A 45 -3.19 7.51 37.55
N VAL A 46 -3.01 7.30 36.22
CA VAL A 46 -2.67 8.39 35.27
C VAL A 46 -3.90 8.95 34.56
N ASP A 47 -5.10 8.52 34.92
CA ASP A 47 -6.36 8.88 34.24
C ASP A 47 -6.27 8.78 32.72
N PHE A 48 -5.79 7.63 32.26
CA PHE A 48 -5.46 7.41 30.86
C PHE A 48 -6.69 7.53 29.96
N VAL A 49 -6.64 8.51 29.03
CA VAL A 49 -7.68 8.73 28.03
C VAL A 49 -7.44 7.80 26.84
N GLU A 50 -8.46 7.04 26.46
CA GLU A 50 -8.39 6.18 25.26
C GLU A 50 -8.22 7.03 24.01
N PRO A 51 -7.24 6.72 23.13
CA PRO A 51 -6.97 7.51 21.94
C PRO A 51 -8.10 7.43 20.88
N LYS A 52 -8.94 6.38 20.95
CA LYS A 52 -10.09 6.23 20.05
C LYS A 52 -11.38 6.44 20.80
N GLN A 53 -12.16 7.41 20.35
CA GLN A 53 -13.43 7.81 20.95
C GLN A 53 -14.63 7.10 20.32
N SER A 54 -15.78 7.10 21.02
CA SER A 54 -17.04 6.70 20.41
C SER A 54 -17.56 7.80 19.48
N ILE A 55 -18.27 7.42 18.42
CA ILE A 55 -18.88 8.33 17.47
C ILE A 55 -20.39 8.09 17.47
N ASP A 56 -21.18 9.14 17.36
CA ASP A 56 -22.63 9.04 17.17
C ASP A 56 -22.99 8.59 15.73
N SER A 57 -24.24 8.22 15.53
CA SER A 57 -24.72 7.65 14.26
C SER A 57 -24.63 8.63 13.09
N ASP A 58 -24.98 9.91 13.32
CA ASP A 58 -25.04 10.90 12.25
C ASP A 58 -23.65 11.31 11.77
N ASN A 59 -22.68 11.43 12.69
CA ASN A 59 -21.29 11.69 12.34
C ASN A 59 -20.62 10.45 11.73
N LEU A 60 -21.00 9.24 12.14
CA LEU A 60 -20.57 8.02 11.49
C LEU A 60 -21.07 7.95 10.04
N ASP A 61 -22.33 8.25 9.81
CA ASP A 61 -22.94 8.27 8.48
C ASP A 61 -22.24 9.29 7.57
N LYS A 62 -21.89 10.47 8.06
CA LYS A 62 -21.11 11.46 7.31
C LYS A 62 -19.73 10.92 6.92
N LEU A 63 -18.98 10.32 7.86
CA LEU A 63 -17.69 9.71 7.56
C LEU A 63 -17.80 8.59 6.53
N VAL A 64 -18.86 7.79 6.59
CA VAL A 64 -19.13 6.72 5.61
C VAL A 64 -19.49 7.31 4.25
N VAL A 65 -20.32 8.37 4.19
CA VAL A 65 -20.66 9.09 2.96
C VAL A 65 -19.42 9.64 2.30
N ASP A 66 -18.64 10.45 3.03
CA ASP A 66 -17.42 11.09 2.51
C ASP A 66 -16.44 10.05 1.95
N HIS A 67 -16.28 8.95 2.69
CA HIS A 67 -15.42 7.85 2.26
C HIS A 67 -15.97 7.13 1.01
N THR A 68 -17.26 6.85 0.97
CA THR A 68 -17.91 6.12 -0.14
C THR A 68 -17.95 6.96 -1.41
N LEU A 69 -18.19 8.27 -1.30
CA LEU A 69 -18.12 9.20 -2.43
C LEU A 69 -16.71 9.27 -3.04
N CYS A 70 -15.68 9.30 -2.20
CA CYS A 70 -14.28 9.31 -2.68
C CYS A 70 -13.84 7.94 -3.20
N GLN A 71 -14.36 6.83 -2.65
CA GLN A 71 -13.90 5.46 -2.93
C GLN A 71 -15.07 4.45 -2.92
N PRO A 72 -15.95 4.48 -3.93
CA PRO A 72 -17.24 3.77 -3.92
C PRO A 72 -17.12 2.23 -3.86
N ARG A 73 -15.94 1.68 -4.25
CA ARG A 73 -15.73 0.23 -4.27
C ARG A 73 -15.16 -0.36 -2.98
N ARG A 74 -14.91 0.45 -1.96
CA ARG A 74 -14.41 -0.02 -0.66
C ARG A 74 -15.50 -0.68 0.17
N GLY A 75 -15.20 -1.86 0.73
CA GLY A 75 -16.14 -2.64 1.54
C GLY A 75 -16.04 -2.35 3.04
N GLU A 76 -16.91 -3.01 3.82
CA GLU A 76 -17.03 -2.91 5.29
C GLU A 76 -15.67 -2.87 6.01
N ILE A 77 -14.74 -3.77 5.66
CA ILE A 77 -13.44 -3.89 6.34
C ILE A 77 -12.58 -2.63 6.13
N SER A 78 -12.55 -2.10 4.91
CA SER A 78 -11.78 -0.90 4.59
C SER A 78 -12.37 0.35 5.23
N ILE A 79 -13.70 0.47 5.24
CA ILE A 79 -14.41 1.56 5.90
C ILE A 79 -14.17 1.51 7.42
N ALA A 80 -14.21 0.31 8.04
CA ALA A 80 -13.87 0.12 9.45
C ALA A 80 -12.45 0.59 9.78
N ALA A 81 -11.50 0.28 8.91
CA ALA A 81 -10.11 0.73 9.08
C ALA A 81 -10.01 2.26 8.96
N HIS A 82 -10.69 2.88 8.00
CA HIS A 82 -10.72 4.33 7.85
C HIS A 82 -11.31 5.04 9.09
N VAL A 83 -12.47 4.60 9.58
CA VAL A 83 -13.08 5.13 10.82
C VAL A 83 -12.14 4.99 12.00
N SER A 84 -11.42 3.86 12.08
CA SER A 84 -10.41 3.62 13.12
C SER A 84 -9.20 4.55 13.00
N CYS A 85 -8.72 4.82 11.77
CA CYS A 85 -7.64 5.78 11.50
C CYS A 85 -8.05 7.22 11.80
N SER A 86 -9.33 7.55 11.63
CA SER A 86 -9.91 8.85 12.01
C SER A 86 -10.07 9.03 13.52
N GLY A 87 -9.60 8.09 14.35
CA GLY A 87 -9.61 8.19 15.81
C GLY A 87 -10.92 7.72 16.46
N PHE A 88 -11.78 6.99 15.75
CA PHE A 88 -13.04 6.51 16.30
C PHE A 88 -13.07 4.99 16.47
N LYS A 89 -13.85 4.54 17.45
CA LYS A 89 -14.12 3.14 17.72
C LYS A 89 -15.60 2.87 17.51
N VAL A 90 -15.93 1.99 16.56
CA VAL A 90 -17.30 1.58 16.25
C VAL A 90 -17.44 0.06 16.36
N SER A 91 -18.60 -0.43 16.71
CA SER A 91 -18.93 -1.83 16.59
C SER A 91 -19.17 -2.21 15.12
N ARG A 92 -18.96 -3.48 14.80
CA ARG A 92 -19.21 -3.98 13.45
C ARG A 92 -20.67 -3.78 13.03
N GLN A 93 -21.60 -3.94 13.96
CA GLN A 93 -23.03 -3.76 13.69
C GLN A 93 -23.36 -2.28 13.38
N GLN A 94 -22.90 -1.34 14.21
CA GLN A 94 -23.09 0.09 13.96
C GLN A 94 -22.55 0.52 12.59
N LEU A 95 -21.37 0.01 12.21
CA LEU A 95 -20.79 0.30 10.91
C LEU A 95 -21.62 -0.28 9.76
N ARG A 96 -22.07 -1.53 9.89
CA ARG A 96 -22.94 -2.17 8.88
C ARG A 96 -24.25 -1.41 8.70
N ASP A 97 -24.89 -1.05 9.80
CA ASP A 97 -26.14 -0.30 9.76
C ASP A 97 -25.95 1.06 9.07
N SER A 98 -24.84 1.74 9.35
CA SER A 98 -24.45 2.97 8.67
C SER A 98 -24.22 2.76 7.16
N ILE A 99 -23.40 1.76 6.77
CA ILE A 99 -23.14 1.46 5.36
C ILE A 99 -24.44 1.10 4.61
N HIS A 100 -25.32 0.32 5.21
CA HIS A 100 -26.60 -0.03 4.60
C HIS A 100 -27.54 1.17 4.44
N ARG A 101 -27.50 2.15 5.34
CA ARG A 101 -28.29 3.39 5.21
C ARG A 101 -27.74 4.30 4.12
N VAL A 102 -26.40 4.38 4.04
CA VAL A 102 -25.71 5.35 3.19
C VAL A 102 -25.50 4.82 1.76
N ASP A 103 -25.18 3.53 1.60
CA ASP A 103 -24.77 2.93 0.32
C ASP A 103 -25.35 1.51 0.14
N PRO A 104 -26.68 1.37 0.08
CA PRO A 104 -27.34 0.07 -0.10
C PRO A 104 -26.97 -0.60 -1.43
N GLU A 105 -26.87 0.16 -2.51
CA GLU A 105 -26.52 -0.35 -3.85
C GLU A 105 -25.09 -0.88 -3.88
N GLY A 106 -24.12 -0.15 -3.33
CA GLY A 106 -22.75 -0.61 -3.25
C GLY A 106 -22.55 -1.83 -2.35
N VAL A 107 -23.41 -2.03 -1.33
CA VAL A 107 -23.42 -3.27 -0.54
C VAL A 107 -23.80 -4.47 -1.41
N GLU A 108 -24.82 -4.35 -2.25
CA GLU A 108 -25.25 -5.42 -3.15
C GLU A 108 -24.18 -5.76 -4.19
N GLU A 109 -23.57 -4.77 -4.81
CA GLU A 109 -22.47 -4.96 -5.78
C GLU A 109 -21.25 -5.65 -5.20
N ARG A 110 -20.93 -5.38 -3.93
CA ARG A 110 -19.75 -5.93 -3.23
C ARG A 110 -19.97 -7.33 -2.66
N SER A 111 -21.18 -7.90 -2.72
CA SER A 111 -21.45 -9.26 -2.23
C SER A 111 -20.72 -10.32 -3.07
N ARG A 112 -20.01 -11.29 -2.44
CA ARG A 112 -19.18 -12.27 -3.15
C ARG A 112 -19.19 -13.66 -2.55
N LYS A 113 -19.00 -14.67 -3.43
CA LYS A 113 -18.78 -16.09 -3.06
C LYS A 113 -17.37 -16.27 -2.50
N ARG A 114 -17.23 -17.06 -1.44
CA ARG A 114 -15.93 -17.44 -0.82
C ARG A 114 -15.11 -18.34 -1.73
N ILE A 115 -13.85 -17.97 -1.97
CA ILE A 115 -12.86 -18.76 -2.72
C ILE A 115 -11.96 -19.54 -1.74
N LYS A 116 -11.71 -20.83 -1.98
CA LYS A 116 -10.71 -21.63 -1.25
C LYS A 116 -9.31 -21.16 -1.67
N ARG A 117 -8.41 -20.92 -0.71
CA ARG A 117 -7.08 -20.38 -0.94
C ARG A 117 -6.00 -21.36 -0.48
N ALA A 118 -4.87 -21.40 -1.19
CA ALA A 118 -3.66 -22.09 -0.74
C ALA A 118 -3.09 -21.45 0.55
N VAL A 119 -2.46 -22.24 1.38
CA VAL A 119 -1.79 -21.77 2.60
C VAL A 119 -0.42 -21.25 2.20
N TYR A 120 -0.10 -20.02 2.59
CA TYR A 120 1.21 -19.42 2.43
C TYR A 120 1.97 -19.50 3.75
N HIS A 121 3.23 -19.92 3.68
CA HIS A 121 4.11 -20.01 4.85
C HIS A 121 5.21 -18.93 4.78
N SER A 122 5.61 -18.38 5.93
CA SER A 122 6.73 -17.44 6.07
C SER A 122 7.26 -17.50 7.50
N ASP A 123 8.58 -17.45 7.68
CA ASP A 123 9.24 -17.69 8.97
C ASP A 123 9.08 -16.52 9.96
N GLY A 124 8.71 -15.33 9.48
CA GLY A 124 8.47 -14.18 10.36
C GLY A 124 8.35 -12.87 9.60
N PRO A 125 8.11 -11.75 10.32
CA PRO A 125 8.13 -10.41 9.75
C PRO A 125 9.48 -10.11 9.09
N HIS A 126 9.44 -9.41 7.97
CA HIS A 126 10.63 -9.05 7.18
C HIS A 126 11.49 -10.23 6.70
N HIS A 127 10.98 -11.49 6.83
CA HIS A 127 11.69 -12.63 6.26
C HIS A 127 11.66 -12.54 4.73
N CYS A 128 10.51 -12.32 4.10
CA CYS A 128 10.39 -12.18 2.66
C CYS A 128 9.44 -11.06 2.27
N TRP A 129 9.98 -10.04 1.59
CA TRP A 129 9.15 -9.02 0.95
C TRP A 129 8.82 -9.42 -0.47
N HIS A 130 7.57 -9.21 -0.87
CA HIS A 130 7.11 -9.40 -2.23
C HIS A 130 7.03 -8.04 -2.93
N ILE A 131 7.77 -7.90 -4.03
CA ILE A 131 7.75 -6.70 -4.87
C ILE A 131 7.17 -7.01 -6.24
N ASP A 132 6.52 -6.04 -6.85
CA ASP A 132 5.96 -6.16 -8.19
C ASP A 132 5.53 -4.79 -8.73
N GLY A 133 5.35 -4.70 -10.07
CA GLY A 133 4.83 -3.55 -10.78
C GLY A 133 3.39 -3.76 -11.26
N ASN A 134 2.45 -2.88 -10.90
CA ASN A 134 1.09 -2.90 -11.41
C ASN A 134 0.96 -2.00 -12.65
N HIS A 135 0.71 -2.60 -13.83
CA HIS A 135 0.65 -1.96 -15.13
C HIS A 135 -0.77 -1.56 -15.58
N LYS A 136 -1.76 -1.50 -14.67
CA LYS A 136 -3.16 -1.23 -15.05
C LYS A 136 -3.42 0.20 -15.55
N LEU A 137 -2.53 1.13 -15.22
CA LEU A 137 -2.57 2.51 -15.71
C LEU A 137 -1.48 2.82 -16.73
N ILE A 138 -0.77 1.81 -17.25
CA ILE A 138 0.36 1.99 -18.17
C ILE A 138 -0.04 2.66 -19.49
N ARG A 139 -1.30 2.47 -19.93
CA ARG A 139 -1.87 3.14 -21.10
C ARG A 139 -1.72 4.66 -21.03
N TRP A 140 -1.73 5.21 -19.83
CA TRP A 140 -1.55 6.65 -19.54
C TRP A 140 -0.15 6.96 -18.99
N GLY A 141 0.80 6.04 -19.19
CA GLY A 141 2.18 6.22 -18.76
C GLY A 141 2.34 6.22 -17.24
N ILE A 142 1.50 5.49 -16.49
CA ILE A 142 1.57 5.38 -15.03
C ILE A 142 1.73 3.91 -14.63
N VAL A 143 2.74 3.64 -13.80
CA VAL A 143 2.97 2.32 -13.19
C VAL A 143 2.96 2.47 -11.67
N ILE A 144 2.39 1.49 -10.97
CA ILE A 144 2.39 1.49 -9.50
C ILE A 144 3.34 0.41 -9.02
N HIS A 145 4.43 0.81 -8.38
CA HIS A 145 5.37 -0.10 -7.74
C HIS A 145 4.91 -0.39 -6.31
N GLY A 146 4.98 -1.66 -5.90
CA GLY A 146 4.52 -2.06 -4.58
C GLY A 146 5.39 -3.09 -3.91
N CYS A 147 5.31 -3.07 -2.59
CA CYS A 147 5.98 -4.02 -1.71
C CYS A 147 5.09 -4.39 -0.53
N ILE A 148 5.02 -5.68 -0.24
CA ILE A 148 4.26 -6.22 0.89
C ILE A 148 5.10 -7.24 1.65
N ASP A 149 5.05 -7.21 2.98
CA ASP A 149 5.66 -8.26 3.80
C ASP A 149 4.85 -9.56 3.70
N GLY A 150 5.53 -10.63 3.34
CA GLY A 150 4.91 -11.93 3.11
C GLY A 150 4.26 -12.53 4.36
N CYS A 151 4.86 -12.35 5.52
CA CYS A 151 4.38 -12.87 6.79
C CYS A 151 3.16 -12.10 7.30
N THR A 152 3.32 -10.82 7.54
CA THR A 152 2.35 -9.97 8.21
C THR A 152 1.31 -9.38 7.27
N ARG A 153 1.57 -9.41 5.96
CA ARG A 153 0.80 -8.71 4.92
C ARG A 153 0.79 -7.20 5.10
N ASN A 154 1.74 -6.67 5.85
CA ASN A 154 1.93 -5.23 5.98
C ASN A 154 2.44 -4.67 4.66
N VAL A 155 1.73 -3.70 4.11
CA VAL A 155 2.18 -2.99 2.91
C VAL A 155 3.33 -2.07 3.32
N ILE A 156 4.48 -2.27 2.70
CA ILE A 156 5.70 -1.51 2.94
C ILE A 156 5.64 -0.19 2.18
N TYR A 157 5.32 -0.28 0.88
CA TYR A 157 5.05 0.89 0.04
C TYR A 157 4.13 0.55 -1.14
N LEU A 158 3.45 1.58 -1.63
CA LEU A 158 2.82 1.67 -2.95
C LEU A 158 3.19 3.04 -3.50
N ALA A 159 3.72 3.09 -4.72
CA ALA A 159 4.19 4.32 -5.33
C ALA A 159 3.83 4.36 -6.82
N ALA A 160 2.94 5.28 -7.19
CA ALA A 160 2.65 5.59 -8.58
C ALA A 160 3.77 6.44 -9.18
N ARG A 161 4.28 6.04 -10.34
CA ARG A 161 5.38 6.69 -11.07
C ARG A 161 5.05 6.73 -12.56
N ASP A 162 5.72 7.62 -13.25
CA ASP A 162 5.67 7.76 -14.71
C ASP A 162 6.66 6.84 -15.44
N SER A 163 7.32 5.96 -14.71
CA SER A 163 8.34 5.06 -15.24
C SER A 163 8.45 3.78 -14.42
N ASN A 164 8.87 2.69 -15.09
CA ASN A 164 9.28 1.43 -14.46
C ASN A 164 10.79 1.16 -14.61
N ARG A 165 11.60 2.20 -14.77
CA ARG A 165 13.07 2.06 -14.78
C ARG A 165 13.55 1.48 -13.46
N SER A 166 14.56 0.61 -13.52
CA SER A 166 15.10 -0.08 -12.33
C SER A 166 15.61 0.88 -11.24
N THR A 167 16.03 2.09 -11.59
CA THR A 167 16.40 3.14 -10.63
C THR A 167 15.20 3.61 -9.80
N ILE A 168 14.05 3.81 -10.44
CA ILE A 168 12.80 4.23 -9.77
C ILE A 168 12.28 3.14 -8.82
N VAL A 169 12.39 1.87 -9.25
CA VAL A 169 12.01 0.72 -8.41
C VAL A 169 12.94 0.63 -7.19
N LEU A 170 14.26 0.85 -7.40
CA LEU A 170 15.24 0.86 -6.31
C LEU A 170 14.96 1.99 -5.32
N GLU A 171 14.73 3.21 -5.77
CA GLU A 171 14.37 4.35 -4.90
C GLU A 171 13.18 4.03 -4.00
N ALA A 172 12.09 3.48 -4.56
CA ALA A 172 10.93 3.10 -3.79
C ALA A 172 11.25 1.97 -2.78
N PHE A 173 12.12 1.04 -3.15
CA PHE A 173 12.58 -0.03 -2.26
C PHE A 173 13.44 0.51 -1.11
N GLU A 174 14.38 1.41 -1.39
CA GLU A 174 15.25 2.04 -0.38
C GLU A 174 14.44 2.88 0.61
N ASP A 175 13.42 3.60 0.16
CA ASP A 175 12.45 4.28 1.04
C ASP A 175 11.72 3.30 1.97
N GLY A 176 11.39 2.12 1.49
CA GLY A 176 10.83 1.04 2.29
C GLY A 176 11.82 0.51 3.33
N VAL A 177 13.06 0.26 2.91
CA VAL A 177 14.15 -0.18 3.80
C VAL A 177 14.45 0.85 4.89
N ALA A 178 14.44 2.13 4.56
CA ALA A 178 14.67 3.20 5.53
C ALA A 178 13.61 3.22 6.65
N ARG A 179 12.37 2.84 6.35
CA ARG A 179 11.26 2.81 7.33
C ARG A 179 11.17 1.51 8.12
N TYR A 180 11.47 0.38 7.50
CA TYR A 180 11.17 -0.96 8.04
C TYR A 180 12.38 -1.86 8.19
N GLN A 181 13.58 -1.38 7.91
CA GLN A 181 14.84 -2.15 7.81
C GLN A 181 14.86 -3.08 6.58
N ILE A 182 16.07 -3.58 6.28
CA ILE A 182 16.27 -4.45 5.13
C ILE A 182 15.72 -5.86 5.40
N PRO A 183 14.90 -6.44 4.49
CA PRO A 183 14.38 -7.81 4.66
C PRO A 183 15.48 -8.86 4.52
N MET A 184 15.20 -10.09 4.94
CA MET A 184 16.10 -11.22 4.71
C MET A 184 16.11 -11.63 3.23
N LYS A 185 14.92 -11.69 2.61
CA LYS A 185 14.74 -12.06 1.20
C LYS A 185 13.77 -11.11 0.52
N VAL A 186 13.89 -10.98 -0.79
CA VAL A 186 12.94 -10.31 -1.66
C VAL A 186 12.51 -11.28 -2.75
N ARG A 187 11.21 -11.36 -3.00
CA ARG A 187 10.63 -12.13 -4.12
C ARG A 187 10.04 -11.17 -5.13
N SER A 188 10.35 -11.40 -6.41
CA SER A 188 9.73 -10.71 -7.55
C SER A 188 9.40 -11.71 -8.66
N ASP A 189 8.75 -11.24 -9.70
CA ASP A 189 8.75 -11.89 -11.00
C ASP A 189 10.09 -11.68 -11.75
N PHE A 190 10.17 -12.17 -13.00
CA PHE A 190 11.36 -12.05 -13.84
C PHE A 190 11.52 -10.68 -14.52
N GLY A 191 10.87 -9.61 -14.03
CA GLY A 191 10.95 -8.29 -14.63
C GLY A 191 12.35 -7.66 -14.53
N GLY A 192 12.83 -7.09 -15.64
CA GLY A 192 14.13 -6.41 -15.71
C GLY A 192 14.22 -5.16 -14.82
N GLU A 193 13.08 -4.56 -14.47
CA GLU A 193 12.97 -3.43 -13.55
C GLU A 193 13.46 -3.75 -12.13
N ASN A 194 13.45 -5.03 -11.73
CA ASN A 194 13.85 -5.47 -10.38
C ASN A 194 15.36 -5.71 -10.23
N ILE A 195 16.17 -5.56 -11.30
CA ILE A 195 17.60 -5.92 -11.32
C ILE A 195 18.43 -5.13 -10.30
N LEU A 196 18.14 -3.86 -10.09
CA LEU A 196 18.87 -3.05 -9.10
C LEU A 196 18.51 -3.42 -7.68
N VAL A 197 17.26 -3.80 -7.41
CA VAL A 197 16.84 -4.33 -6.10
C VAL A 197 17.55 -5.66 -5.82
N ALA A 198 17.68 -6.55 -6.83
CA ALA A 198 18.44 -7.79 -6.69
C ALA A 198 19.90 -7.52 -6.33
N LYS A 199 20.57 -6.59 -7.04
CA LYS A 199 21.95 -6.19 -6.75
C LYS A 199 22.08 -5.59 -5.34
N TYR A 200 21.16 -4.73 -4.93
CA TYR A 200 21.10 -4.15 -3.59
C TYR A 200 21.02 -5.23 -2.52
N MET A 201 20.10 -6.18 -2.66
CA MET A 201 19.94 -7.28 -1.70
C MET A 201 21.18 -8.18 -1.63
N ILE A 202 21.77 -8.56 -2.77
CA ILE A 202 22.99 -9.36 -2.82
C ILE A 202 24.16 -8.62 -2.15
N HIS A 203 24.29 -7.32 -2.38
CA HIS A 203 25.34 -6.50 -1.77
C HIS A 203 25.22 -6.47 -0.23
N HIS A 204 24.01 -6.28 0.30
CA HIS A 204 23.82 -6.09 1.74
C HIS A 204 23.68 -7.39 2.53
N ARG A 205 23.19 -8.47 1.93
CA ARG A 205 22.96 -9.76 2.61
C ARG A 205 24.01 -10.82 2.25
N GLY A 206 24.68 -10.67 1.12
CA GLY A 206 25.63 -11.66 0.59
C GLY A 206 24.95 -12.69 -0.31
N PRO A 207 25.63 -13.13 -1.39
CA PRO A 207 25.07 -14.06 -2.38
C PRO A 207 24.79 -15.46 -1.80
N GLN A 208 25.54 -15.87 -0.77
CA GLN A 208 25.38 -17.17 -0.11
C GLN A 208 24.01 -17.37 0.55
N PHE A 209 23.31 -16.28 0.89
CA PHE A 209 22.00 -16.35 1.53
C PHE A 209 20.83 -16.32 0.51
N LYS A 210 21.12 -16.30 -0.80
CA LYS A 210 20.14 -16.20 -1.89
C LYS A 210 19.05 -15.15 -1.55
N PRO A 211 19.42 -13.88 -1.31
CA PRO A 211 18.52 -12.89 -0.73
C PRO A 211 17.52 -12.33 -1.74
N PHE A 212 17.56 -12.77 -3.00
CA PHE A 212 16.63 -12.39 -4.05
C PHE A 212 16.11 -13.62 -4.78
N ILE A 213 14.80 -13.75 -4.88
CA ILE A 213 14.11 -14.88 -5.50
C ILE A 213 13.29 -14.34 -6.68
N ALA A 214 13.75 -14.60 -7.89
CA ALA A 214 12.99 -14.35 -9.10
C ALA A 214 12.17 -15.60 -9.47
N GLY A 215 10.91 -15.42 -9.85
CA GLY A 215 10.03 -16.54 -10.21
C GLY A 215 8.82 -16.13 -11.02
N LYS A 216 7.98 -17.09 -11.41
CA LYS A 216 6.71 -16.78 -12.09
C LYS A 216 5.82 -15.91 -11.21
N SER A 217 5.09 -14.94 -11.80
CA SER A 217 4.13 -14.06 -11.10
C SER A 217 3.12 -14.86 -10.28
N THR A 218 2.71 -16.03 -10.75
CA THR A 218 1.78 -16.92 -10.04
C THR A 218 2.28 -17.36 -8.65
N ARG A 219 3.60 -17.34 -8.41
CA ARG A 219 4.22 -17.61 -7.10
C ARG A 219 4.35 -16.36 -6.23
N ASN A 220 4.11 -15.16 -6.78
CA ASN A 220 4.15 -13.89 -6.04
C ASN A 220 2.79 -13.57 -5.37
N THR A 221 2.17 -14.57 -4.76
CA THR A 221 0.77 -14.59 -4.33
C THR A 221 0.35 -13.47 -3.38
N ARG A 222 1.29 -12.96 -2.54
CA ARG A 222 1.00 -11.91 -1.56
C ARG A 222 0.71 -10.59 -2.25
N ILE A 223 1.57 -10.18 -3.18
CA ILE A 223 1.42 -8.93 -3.89
C ILE A 223 0.31 -9.00 -4.93
N GLU A 224 0.16 -10.15 -5.60
CA GLU A 224 -0.94 -10.37 -6.54
C GLU A 224 -2.32 -10.24 -5.85
N ARG A 225 -2.42 -10.70 -4.61
CA ARG A 225 -3.62 -10.49 -3.80
C ARG A 225 -3.84 -9.03 -3.47
N LEU A 226 -2.77 -8.30 -3.11
CA LEU A 226 -2.82 -6.87 -2.84
C LEU A 226 -3.30 -6.09 -4.07
N TRP A 227 -2.77 -6.41 -5.26
CA TRP A 227 -3.17 -5.78 -6.52
C TRP A 227 -4.66 -5.90 -6.81
N ARG A 228 -5.24 -7.06 -6.55
CA ARG A 228 -6.68 -7.26 -6.73
C ARG A 228 -7.50 -6.36 -5.84
N ASP A 229 -7.14 -6.27 -4.57
CA ASP A 229 -7.88 -5.48 -3.59
C ASP A 229 -7.63 -3.97 -3.82
N MET A 230 -6.39 -3.55 -4.13
CA MET A 230 -6.05 -2.17 -4.52
C MET A 230 -6.80 -1.74 -5.79
N ARG A 231 -6.81 -2.58 -6.82
CA ARG A 231 -7.55 -2.30 -8.05
C ARG A 231 -9.03 -2.05 -7.76
N GLN A 232 -9.65 -2.94 -7.01
CA GLN A 232 -11.08 -2.84 -6.69
C GLN A 232 -11.42 -1.60 -5.88
N HIS A 233 -10.57 -1.23 -4.93
CA HIS A 233 -10.89 -0.20 -3.95
C HIS A 233 -10.38 1.20 -4.30
N THR A 234 -9.38 1.29 -5.20
CA THR A 234 -8.74 2.58 -5.52
C THR A 234 -8.59 2.78 -7.03
N ILE A 235 -7.89 1.88 -7.72
CA ILE A 235 -7.41 2.15 -9.08
C ILE A 235 -8.53 2.04 -10.13
N GLN A 236 -9.54 1.23 -9.93
CA GLN A 236 -10.60 1.07 -10.93
C GLN A 236 -11.36 2.38 -11.21
N ALA A 237 -11.53 3.23 -10.19
CA ALA A 237 -12.15 4.53 -10.38
C ALA A 237 -11.33 5.44 -11.32
N TYR A 238 -10.00 5.41 -11.21
CA TYR A 238 -9.11 6.12 -12.13
C TYR A 238 -9.13 5.53 -13.54
N ILE A 239 -9.16 4.20 -13.67
CA ILE A 239 -9.29 3.55 -14.99
C ILE A 239 -10.56 4.01 -15.68
N ASP A 240 -11.69 3.98 -14.98
CA ASP A 240 -12.99 4.38 -15.52
C ASP A 240 -12.97 5.87 -15.92
N LEU A 241 -12.43 6.74 -15.07
CA LEU A 241 -12.28 8.18 -15.32
C LEU A 241 -11.37 8.48 -16.52
N PHE A 242 -10.22 7.80 -16.63
CA PHE A 242 -9.27 8.05 -17.72
C PHE A 242 -9.78 7.54 -19.06
N TYR A 243 -10.54 6.45 -19.09
CA TYR A 243 -11.26 6.05 -20.30
C TYR A 243 -12.36 7.03 -20.68
N ASP A 244 -12.98 7.70 -19.71
CA ASP A 244 -13.97 8.75 -19.99
C ASP A 244 -13.28 9.96 -20.62
N PHE A 245 -12.11 10.37 -20.14
CA PHE A 245 -11.29 11.40 -20.76
C PHE A 245 -10.91 11.06 -22.21
N GLU A 246 -10.46 9.83 -22.48
CA GLU A 246 -10.14 9.40 -23.85
C GLU A 246 -11.32 9.51 -24.81
N ARG A 247 -12.53 9.23 -24.32
CA ARG A 247 -13.73 9.29 -25.17
C ARG A 247 -14.15 10.70 -25.51
N ASN A 248 -13.90 11.66 -24.61
CA ASN A 248 -14.50 12.97 -24.69
C ASN A 248 -13.49 14.11 -24.89
N ASP A 249 -12.33 14.07 -24.26
CA ASP A 249 -11.51 15.26 -24.07
C ASP A 249 -10.02 15.05 -24.36
N MET A 250 -9.52 13.81 -24.30
CA MET A 250 -8.09 13.52 -24.31
C MET A 250 -7.67 12.74 -25.55
N ASP A 251 -6.63 13.23 -26.22
CA ASP A 251 -5.93 12.53 -27.29
C ASP A 251 -4.63 11.93 -26.74
N LEU A 252 -4.51 10.60 -26.76
CA LEU A 252 -3.32 9.87 -26.30
C LEU A 252 -2.09 10.11 -27.18
N SER A 253 -2.26 10.53 -28.42
CA SER A 253 -1.13 10.91 -29.29
C SER A 253 -0.53 12.28 -28.95
N ASN A 254 -1.27 13.09 -28.18
CA ASN A 254 -0.83 14.41 -27.76
C ASN A 254 -0.06 14.35 -26.43
N LEU A 255 1.24 14.57 -26.48
CA LEU A 255 2.12 14.56 -25.31
C LEU A 255 1.72 15.59 -24.24
N LEU A 256 1.14 16.74 -24.63
CA LEU A 256 0.63 17.73 -23.66
C LEU A 256 -0.51 17.16 -22.82
N HIS A 257 -1.39 16.36 -23.43
CA HIS A 257 -2.51 15.76 -22.73
C HIS A 257 -2.04 14.72 -21.71
N ILE A 258 -1.13 13.82 -22.13
CA ILE A 258 -0.57 12.80 -21.21
C ILE A 258 0.25 13.47 -20.11
N TYR A 259 1.08 14.45 -20.43
CA TYR A 259 1.84 15.21 -19.44
C TYR A 259 0.91 15.88 -18.42
N THR A 260 -0.16 16.54 -18.87
CA THR A 260 -1.15 17.17 -17.98
C THR A 260 -1.81 16.15 -17.05
N LEU A 261 -2.19 14.99 -17.61
CA LEU A 261 -2.79 13.90 -16.81
C LEU A 261 -1.81 13.45 -15.74
N GLN A 262 -0.57 13.10 -16.11
CA GLN A 262 0.44 12.65 -15.16
C GLN A 262 0.74 13.71 -14.10
N PHE A 263 0.91 14.97 -14.53
CA PHE A 263 1.21 16.09 -13.64
C PHE A 263 0.15 16.30 -12.55
N LEU A 264 -1.13 16.17 -12.91
CA LEU A 264 -2.24 16.34 -11.99
C LEU A 264 -2.52 15.09 -11.15
N PHE A 265 -2.52 13.92 -11.81
CA PHE A 265 -3.04 12.70 -11.17
C PHE A 265 -1.98 11.90 -10.42
N LEU A 266 -0.69 11.96 -10.76
CA LEU A 266 0.33 11.24 -9.99
C LEU A 266 0.36 11.63 -8.50
N PRO A 267 0.34 12.93 -8.12
CA PRO A 267 0.26 13.32 -6.72
C PRO A 267 -1.03 12.83 -6.03
N ARG A 268 -2.17 12.93 -6.74
CA ARG A 268 -3.46 12.50 -6.22
C ARG A 268 -3.53 10.98 -6.05
N ILE A 269 -3.09 10.20 -7.04
CA ILE A 269 -3.04 8.74 -6.95
C ILE A 269 -2.13 8.32 -5.78
N ASN A 270 -0.96 8.94 -5.62
CA ASN A 270 -0.07 8.64 -4.50
C ASN A 270 -0.72 8.95 -3.14
N ALA A 271 -1.47 10.04 -3.04
CA ALA A 271 -2.20 10.36 -1.82
C ALA A 271 -3.30 9.31 -1.51
N ASP A 272 -4.05 8.86 -2.52
CA ASP A 272 -5.04 7.78 -2.37
C ASP A 272 -4.38 6.43 -2.06
N LEU A 273 -3.21 6.14 -2.63
CA LEU A 273 -2.42 4.95 -2.29
C LEU A 273 -1.92 5.00 -0.83
N HIS A 274 -1.49 6.16 -0.35
CA HIS A 274 -1.14 6.35 1.07
C HIS A 274 -2.32 6.05 1.98
N GLN A 275 -3.49 6.58 1.67
CA GLN A 275 -4.71 6.30 2.43
C GLN A 275 -5.08 4.81 2.35
N PHE A 276 -4.89 4.17 1.19
CA PHE A 276 -5.09 2.73 1.04
C PHE A 276 -4.12 1.93 1.92
N ILE A 277 -2.82 2.30 1.98
CA ILE A 277 -1.82 1.66 2.86
C ILE A 277 -2.25 1.76 4.33
N GLU A 278 -2.66 2.93 4.79
CA GLU A 278 -3.11 3.12 6.16
C GLU A 278 -4.30 2.23 6.51
N MET A 279 -5.30 2.19 5.64
CA MET A 279 -6.47 1.34 5.83
C MET A 279 -6.11 -0.14 5.76
N TRP A 280 -5.29 -0.53 4.78
CA TRP A 280 -4.84 -1.91 4.63
C TRP A 280 -4.06 -2.39 5.85
N ASN A 281 -3.11 -1.62 6.31
CA ASN A 281 -2.27 -2.01 7.46
C ASN A 281 -3.05 -2.06 8.78
N ASN A 282 -4.22 -1.41 8.83
CA ASN A 282 -5.11 -1.38 10.01
C ASN A 282 -6.39 -2.24 9.85
N HIS A 283 -6.63 -2.91 8.70
CA HIS A 283 -7.80 -3.77 8.58
C HIS A 283 -7.60 -5.11 9.28
N LYS A 284 -8.68 -5.71 9.77
CA LYS A 284 -8.65 -6.99 10.49
C LYS A 284 -8.57 -8.17 9.53
N LEU A 285 -7.60 -9.05 9.74
CA LEU A 285 -7.42 -10.29 9.01
C LEU A 285 -8.15 -11.44 9.72
N SER A 286 -9.21 -11.97 9.11
CA SER A 286 -9.99 -13.07 9.70
C SER A 286 -9.16 -14.35 9.87
N SER A 287 -8.17 -14.59 8.99
CA SER A 287 -7.25 -15.73 9.08
C SER A 287 -6.23 -15.60 10.20
N GLU A 288 -6.03 -14.41 10.77
CA GLU A 288 -5.03 -14.08 11.78
C GLU A 288 -5.70 -13.69 13.11
N SER A 289 -6.76 -14.36 13.48
CA SER A 289 -7.52 -14.09 14.71
C SER A 289 -7.98 -12.62 14.82
N ASN A 290 -8.36 -12.02 13.70
CA ASN A 290 -8.74 -10.61 13.58
C ASN A 290 -7.65 -9.59 13.97
N ARG A 291 -6.38 -9.99 13.98
CA ARG A 291 -5.26 -9.04 14.09
C ARG A 291 -5.09 -8.28 12.78
N THR A 292 -4.58 -7.06 12.86
CA THR A 292 -4.24 -6.25 11.68
C THR A 292 -2.82 -6.55 11.21
N PRO A 293 -2.47 -6.28 9.93
CA PRO A 293 -1.10 -6.39 9.45
C PRO A 293 -0.09 -5.66 10.35
N GLN A 294 -0.43 -4.44 10.79
CA GLN A 294 0.42 -3.66 11.68
C GLN A 294 0.57 -4.30 13.08
N GLN A 295 -0.49 -4.88 13.63
CA GLN A 295 -0.41 -5.62 14.89
C GLN A 295 0.46 -6.88 14.77
N LEU A 296 0.37 -7.59 13.64
CA LEU A 296 1.22 -8.75 13.36
C LEU A 296 2.69 -8.35 13.25
N LEU A 297 2.97 -7.24 12.59
CA LEU A 297 4.34 -6.72 12.45
C LEU A 297 4.96 -6.40 13.81
N LEU A 298 4.24 -5.71 14.68
CA LEU A 298 4.74 -5.30 15.99
C LEU A 298 4.83 -6.45 17.00
N HIS A 299 3.88 -7.37 16.98
CA HIS A 299 3.85 -8.50 17.91
C HIS A 299 5.01 -9.47 17.66
N ASN A 300 5.30 -9.75 16.40
CA ASN A 300 6.32 -10.72 16.03
C ASN A 300 7.74 -10.14 16.02
N ASN A 301 7.90 -8.81 15.91
CA ASN A 301 9.22 -8.17 16.09
C ASN A 301 9.76 -8.27 17.52
N ALA A 302 8.90 -8.56 18.50
CA ALA A 302 9.29 -8.77 19.88
C ALA A 302 10.06 -10.09 20.11
N ASP A 303 9.82 -11.10 19.27
CA ASP A 303 10.43 -12.43 19.40
C ASP A 303 11.69 -12.61 18.53
N SER A 304 11.98 -11.69 17.61
CA SER A 304 13.04 -11.84 16.60
C SER A 304 14.34 -11.08 16.93
N THR A 305 14.87 -11.19 18.15
CA THR A 305 16.24 -10.76 18.45
C THR A 305 17.33 -11.78 18.05
N ALA A 306 16.94 -12.96 17.56
CA ALA A 306 17.83 -13.94 16.99
C ALA A 306 17.80 -13.88 15.46
N LEU A 307 18.96 -13.64 14.84
CA LEU A 307 19.15 -13.94 13.42
C LEU A 307 18.70 -15.40 13.20
N PRO A 308 17.69 -15.69 12.36
CA PRO A 308 17.32 -17.06 12.12
C PRO A 308 18.53 -17.81 11.56
N ALA A 309 18.79 -18.99 12.14
CA ALA A 309 19.76 -19.93 11.57
C ALA A 309 19.38 -20.19 10.11
N VAL A 310 20.36 -20.31 9.25
CA VAL A 310 20.19 -20.72 7.86
C VAL A 310 19.42 -22.03 7.86
N ILE A 311 18.15 -21.96 7.48
CA ILE A 311 17.34 -23.14 7.17
C ILE A 311 17.20 -23.14 5.67
N ASP A 312 17.76 -24.16 5.03
CA ASP A 312 17.56 -24.41 3.60
C ASP A 312 16.07 -24.61 3.37
N ASP A 313 15.45 -23.64 2.70
CA ASP A 313 14.04 -23.70 2.30
C ASP A 313 13.94 -24.52 1.01
N ASP A 314 14.06 -25.84 1.15
CA ASP A 314 13.70 -26.81 0.12
C ASP A 314 12.21 -27.16 0.16
N GLY A 315 11.37 -26.24 0.65
CA GLY A 315 9.93 -26.38 0.74
C GLY A 315 9.27 -26.58 -0.63
N GLU A 316 9.14 -27.83 -1.03
CA GLU A 316 8.17 -28.32 -2.01
C GLU A 316 6.75 -28.01 -1.50
N ASP A 317 6.18 -26.87 -1.87
CA ASP A 317 4.77 -26.58 -1.62
C ASP A 317 4.05 -26.07 -2.87
N GLY A 318 3.61 -27.05 -3.66
CA GLY A 318 2.67 -26.87 -4.75
C GLY A 318 2.50 -28.18 -5.52
N PRO A 319 1.33 -28.48 -6.11
CA PRO A 319 1.17 -29.68 -6.92
C PRO A 319 2.20 -29.67 -8.04
N ASN A 320 2.92 -30.78 -8.18
CA ASN A 320 3.90 -31.06 -9.21
C ASN A 320 3.41 -30.60 -10.58
N ASP A 321 4.01 -29.54 -11.11
CA ASP A 321 4.02 -29.25 -12.53
C ASP A 321 5.47 -29.45 -12.98
N GLU A 322 5.67 -30.50 -13.77
CA GLU A 322 6.97 -30.96 -14.25
C GLU A 322 7.60 -29.88 -15.13
N GLY A 323 8.81 -29.45 -14.79
CA GLY A 323 9.75 -28.84 -15.71
C GLY A 323 10.07 -27.37 -15.54
N ASP A 324 10.70 -26.97 -14.45
CA ASP A 324 11.51 -25.74 -14.43
C ASP A 324 12.90 -26.10 -13.87
N GLU A 325 13.90 -26.25 -14.77
CA GLU A 325 15.31 -26.37 -14.41
C GLU A 325 15.76 -25.07 -13.69
N GLU A 326 16.26 -25.20 -12.45
CA GLU A 326 16.91 -24.09 -11.76
C GLU A 326 18.20 -23.69 -12.50
N PRO A 327 18.42 -22.41 -12.80
CA PRO A 327 19.69 -21.95 -13.30
C PRO A 327 20.70 -21.88 -12.16
N THR A 328 21.54 -22.91 -12.03
CA THR A 328 22.72 -22.92 -11.19
C THR A 328 23.83 -22.21 -11.93
N SER A 329 24.06 -20.94 -11.67
CA SER A 329 25.32 -20.21 -11.72
C SER A 329 25.14 -18.72 -11.94
N SER A 330 26.10 -17.92 -11.53
CA SER A 330 26.17 -16.45 -11.61
C SER A 330 26.12 -15.86 -13.03
N GLU A 331 26.03 -16.66 -14.07
CA GLU A 331 25.95 -16.23 -15.49
C GLU A 331 24.53 -16.09 -16.00
N SER A 332 23.50 -16.58 -15.30
CA SER A 332 22.12 -16.61 -15.80
C SER A 332 21.26 -15.40 -15.44
N ALA A 333 21.78 -14.44 -14.69
CA ALA A 333 21.01 -13.20 -14.39
C ALA A 333 20.80 -12.30 -15.63
N THR A 334 21.50 -12.58 -16.73
CA THR A 334 21.42 -11.79 -17.98
C THR A 334 20.62 -12.45 -19.10
N ALA A 335 20.15 -13.69 -18.93
CA ALA A 335 19.64 -14.50 -20.04
C ALA A 335 18.10 -14.68 -20.11
N VAL A 336 17.31 -14.11 -19.19
CA VAL A 336 15.84 -14.22 -19.22
C VAL A 336 15.21 -12.83 -19.23
N LEU A 337 15.49 -12.07 -20.30
CA LEU A 337 14.67 -10.90 -20.66
C LEU A 337 13.50 -11.42 -21.51
N GLY A 338 12.42 -11.86 -20.85
CA GLY A 338 11.12 -11.89 -21.49
C GLY A 338 10.71 -10.48 -21.91
N ASP A 339 9.76 -10.35 -22.85
CA ASP A 339 9.23 -9.06 -23.32
C ASP A 339 8.79 -8.22 -22.08
N SER A 340 9.69 -7.40 -21.56
CA SER A 340 9.39 -6.51 -20.44
C SER A 340 8.58 -5.33 -20.98
N VAL A 341 7.40 -5.13 -20.45
CA VAL A 341 6.60 -3.95 -20.72
C VAL A 341 7.35 -2.74 -20.14
N THR A 342 7.81 -1.84 -21.02
CA THR A 342 8.53 -0.63 -20.62
C THR A 342 7.59 0.56 -20.51
N CYS A 343 7.76 1.38 -19.47
CA CYS A 343 7.13 2.68 -19.31
C CYS A 343 8.26 3.71 -19.19
N GLU A 344 8.41 4.52 -20.22
CA GLU A 344 9.39 5.59 -20.24
C GLU A 344 8.75 6.90 -19.79
N PRO A 345 9.44 7.73 -18.97
CA PRO A 345 8.92 9.00 -18.54
C PRO A 345 8.77 9.95 -19.73
N ILE A 346 7.71 10.71 -19.75
CA ILE A 346 7.50 11.75 -20.75
C ILE A 346 8.31 12.97 -20.34
N GLU A 347 9.17 13.43 -21.24
CA GLU A 347 9.88 14.70 -21.05
C GLU A 347 8.87 15.86 -20.98
N CYS A 348 9.14 16.83 -20.12
CA CYS A 348 8.29 18.01 -20.00
C CYS A 348 8.23 18.77 -21.34
N PRO A 349 7.06 18.87 -21.97
CA PRO A 349 6.93 19.55 -23.28
C PRO A 349 7.00 21.07 -23.17
N LEU A 350 7.02 21.62 -21.95
CA LEU A 350 7.06 23.05 -21.65
C LEU A 350 8.48 23.49 -21.32
N ASN A 351 8.86 24.68 -21.77
CA ASN A 351 10.07 25.32 -21.25
C ASN A 351 9.87 25.81 -19.81
N VAL A 352 10.95 26.26 -19.16
CA VAL A 352 10.93 26.66 -17.74
C VAL A 352 9.89 27.74 -17.44
N ALA A 353 9.79 28.79 -18.30
CA ALA A 353 8.83 29.86 -18.09
C ALA A 353 7.38 29.39 -18.24
N GLN A 354 7.11 28.61 -19.28
CA GLN A 354 5.81 27.99 -19.53
C GLN A 354 5.41 27.04 -18.39
N LEU A 355 6.35 26.25 -17.87
CA LEU A 355 6.09 25.36 -16.73
C LEU A 355 5.74 26.13 -15.45
N LEU A 356 6.43 27.23 -15.18
CA LEU A 356 6.13 28.11 -14.05
C LEU A 356 4.74 28.74 -14.18
N GLU A 357 4.40 29.23 -15.38
CA GLU A 357 3.07 29.78 -15.68
C GLU A 357 1.99 28.70 -15.51
N PHE A 358 2.22 27.49 -16.06
CA PHE A 358 1.29 26.36 -15.92
C PHE A 358 1.04 26.04 -14.45
N ARG A 359 2.11 25.86 -13.65
CA ARG A 359 2.00 25.59 -12.21
C ARG A 359 1.26 26.67 -11.44
N HIS A 360 1.38 27.91 -11.85
CA HIS A 360 0.70 29.03 -11.20
C HIS A 360 -0.80 29.10 -11.55
N ARG A 361 -1.18 28.69 -12.77
CA ARG A 361 -2.56 28.77 -13.26
C ARG A 361 -3.43 27.58 -12.94
N ILE A 362 -2.83 26.39 -12.73
CA ILE A 362 -3.60 25.18 -12.44
C ILE A 362 -4.05 25.12 -10.97
N VAL A 363 -5.16 24.45 -10.76
CA VAL A 363 -5.64 24.08 -9.42
C VAL A 363 -5.28 22.63 -9.14
N PRO A 364 -4.37 22.35 -8.18
CA PRO A 364 -4.00 20.98 -7.85
C PRO A 364 -5.22 20.14 -7.43
N LEU A 365 -5.13 18.83 -7.67
CA LEU A 365 -6.14 17.89 -7.18
C LEU A 365 -5.92 17.62 -5.68
N SER A 366 -7.00 17.64 -4.91
CA SER A 366 -7.02 17.36 -3.47
C SER A 366 -7.71 16.03 -3.19
N LEU A 367 -7.36 15.38 -2.07
CA LEU A 367 -8.08 14.19 -1.57
C LEU A 367 -9.57 14.49 -1.27
N ALA A 368 -9.88 15.74 -0.95
CA ALA A 368 -11.26 16.18 -0.70
C ALA A 368 -12.08 16.38 -1.99
N ASP A 369 -11.42 16.40 -3.17
CA ASP A 369 -12.14 16.58 -4.43
C ASP A 369 -12.90 15.30 -4.80
N PRO A 370 -14.23 15.34 -4.99
CA PRO A 370 -14.99 14.25 -5.57
C PRO A 370 -14.54 13.94 -7.01
N PHE A 371 -14.74 12.71 -7.48
CA PHE A 371 -14.31 12.29 -8.82
C PHE A 371 -14.86 13.16 -9.96
N ASP A 372 -16.11 13.62 -9.84
CA ASP A 372 -16.72 14.54 -10.81
C ASP A 372 -15.96 15.86 -10.92
N THR A 373 -15.44 16.38 -9.80
CA THR A 373 -14.64 17.60 -9.76
C THR A 373 -13.24 17.38 -10.40
N LEU A 374 -12.68 16.16 -10.30
CA LEU A 374 -11.40 15.84 -10.93
C LEU A 374 -11.48 15.98 -12.44
N ALA A 375 -12.58 15.55 -13.07
CA ALA A 375 -12.82 15.69 -14.49
C ALA A 375 -12.81 17.17 -14.91
N VAL A 376 -13.56 18.00 -14.21
CA VAL A 376 -13.61 19.45 -14.50
C VAL A 376 -12.24 20.11 -14.40
N LYS A 377 -11.48 19.82 -13.33
CA LYS A 377 -10.14 20.36 -13.13
C LYS A 377 -9.17 19.90 -14.22
N PHE A 378 -9.27 18.65 -14.67
CA PHE A 378 -8.44 18.12 -15.75
C PHE A 378 -8.72 18.85 -17.07
N ILE A 379 -9.97 18.99 -17.48
CA ILE A 379 -10.35 19.68 -18.71
C ILE A 379 -9.89 21.15 -18.67
N GLN A 380 -10.09 21.84 -17.54
CA GLN A 380 -9.58 23.21 -17.35
C GLN A 380 -8.05 23.26 -17.53
N SER A 381 -7.33 22.28 -17.00
CA SER A 381 -5.87 22.21 -17.11
C SER A 381 -5.40 21.91 -18.53
N LEU A 382 -6.14 21.11 -19.31
CA LEU A 382 -5.90 20.92 -20.74
C LEU A 382 -6.02 22.25 -21.53
N HIS A 383 -7.03 23.04 -21.24
CA HIS A 383 -7.16 24.37 -21.87
C HIS A 383 -6.00 25.29 -21.49
N ILE A 384 -5.59 25.29 -20.22
CA ILE A 384 -4.48 26.10 -19.74
C ILE A 384 -3.15 25.71 -20.42
N ILE A 385 -2.82 24.41 -20.48
CA ILE A 385 -1.55 23.97 -21.07
C ILE A 385 -1.50 24.24 -22.57
N ASN A 386 -2.61 24.02 -23.26
CA ASN A 386 -2.72 24.33 -24.70
C ASN A 386 -2.54 25.84 -24.97
N ASP A 387 -3.21 26.68 -24.17
CA ASP A 387 -3.07 28.15 -24.27
C ASP A 387 -1.61 28.59 -24.05
N ILE A 388 -0.93 28.08 -23.04
CA ILE A 388 0.47 28.39 -22.75
C ILE A 388 1.41 27.90 -23.88
N PHE A 389 1.21 26.68 -24.35
CA PHE A 389 2.07 26.06 -25.35
C PHE A 389 1.96 26.74 -26.70
N TYR A 390 0.73 27.00 -27.16
CA TYR A 390 0.49 27.55 -28.49
C TYR A 390 0.63 29.07 -28.57
N ARG A 391 0.51 29.84 -27.46
CA ARG A 391 0.86 31.28 -27.47
C ARG A 391 2.32 31.56 -27.80
N ALA A 392 3.24 30.67 -27.45
CA ALA A 392 4.66 30.86 -27.71
C ALA A 392 5.06 30.49 -29.14
N ALA A 393 4.12 29.96 -29.94
CA ALA A 393 4.33 29.60 -31.35
C ALA A 393 3.86 30.71 -32.32
N VAL A 394 3.26 31.78 -31.81
CA VAL A 394 2.86 33.01 -32.55
C VAL A 394 3.77 34.15 -32.14
#